data_d3de45b5b27a23d27f091123645d4ea8
#
_entry.id   d3de45b5b27a23d27f091123645d4ea8
#
_cell.length_a   1.000
_cell.length_b   1.000
_cell.length_c   1.000
_cell.angle_alpha   90.00
_cell.angle_beta   90.00
_cell.angle_gamma   90.00
#
_symmetry.space_group_name_H-M   'P 1'
#
loop_
_entity.id
_entity.type
_entity.pdbx_description
1 polymer ?
#
loop_
_entity_poly.entity_id
_entity_poly.type
_entity_poly.pdbx_seq_one_letter_code
_entity_poly.pdbx_strand_id
1 'polypeptide(L)'
;MILLDTHVLIWAQGRSKKLSRAADSAIRRAQRSHGIAISIISVVELAGLVRRGKVTLRGGFESTIKEFIEDVTIKPITTEIAVMTAELPHEFPNDPADRIIAATARAEGLPLVTADQQIQNCPLLKTIW
;
A
#
# COMPACT_ATOMS: atom_id res chain seq x y z
N MET A 1 3.93 -13.09 1.63
CA MET A 1 4.05 -11.67 1.23
C MET A 1 2.76 -10.93 1.57
N ILE A 2 2.86 -9.69 1.96
CA ILE A 2 1.71 -8.80 2.21
C ILE A 2 1.84 -7.57 1.32
N LEU A 3 0.70 -6.94 1.00
CA LEU A 3 0.66 -5.69 0.25
C LEU A 3 0.33 -4.55 1.22
N LEU A 4 1.05 -3.44 1.13
CA LEU A 4 0.79 -2.27 1.96
C LEU A 4 0.02 -1.20 1.18
N ASP A 5 -0.98 -0.61 1.82
CA ASP A 5 -1.57 0.64 1.40
C ASP A 5 -0.51 1.76 1.52
N THR A 6 -0.63 2.81 0.75
CA THR A 6 0.38 3.89 0.69
C THR A 6 0.66 4.52 2.06
N HIS A 7 -0.38 4.85 2.82
CA HIS A 7 -0.19 5.45 4.15
C HIS A 7 0.47 4.49 5.12
N VAL A 8 0.19 3.20 5.00
CA VAL A 8 0.83 2.18 5.84
C VAL A 8 2.33 2.10 5.56
N LEU A 9 2.73 2.18 4.28
CA LEU A 9 4.15 2.25 3.91
C LEU A 9 4.84 3.44 4.60
N ILE A 10 4.21 4.61 4.54
CA ILE A 10 4.77 5.83 5.13
C ILE A 10 4.88 5.70 6.65
N TRP A 11 3.83 5.20 7.30
CA TRP A 11 3.84 5.02 8.75
C TRP A 11 4.84 3.97 9.21
N ALA A 12 5.00 2.90 8.45
CA ALA A 12 5.96 1.84 8.76
C ALA A 12 7.40 2.36 8.73
N GLN A 13 7.74 3.18 7.73
CA GLN A 13 9.08 3.77 7.60
C GLN A 13 9.41 4.68 8.78
N GLY A 14 8.46 5.48 9.22
CA GLY A 14 8.63 6.40 10.34
C GLY A 14 8.34 5.79 11.71
N ARG A 15 8.02 4.51 11.78
CA ARG A 15 7.59 3.82 13.02
C ARG A 15 6.48 4.60 13.74
N SER A 16 5.50 5.05 12.96
CA SER A 16 4.40 5.87 13.45
C SER A 16 3.51 5.10 14.45
N LYS A 17 3.04 5.82 15.48
CA LYS A 17 2.04 5.30 16.42
C LYS A 17 0.67 5.09 15.77
N LYS A 18 0.48 5.54 14.54
CA LYS A 18 -0.75 5.31 13.77
C LYS A 18 -0.89 3.86 13.32
N LEU A 19 0.20 3.09 13.27
CA LEU A 19 0.13 1.66 12.99
C LEU A 19 -0.55 0.93 14.14
N SER A 20 -1.52 0.06 13.80
CA SER A 20 -2.08 -0.85 14.79
C SER A 20 -1.05 -1.92 15.17
N ARG A 21 -1.27 -2.58 16.30
CA ARG A 21 -0.41 -3.70 16.72
C ARG A 21 -0.41 -4.83 15.70
N ALA A 22 -1.58 -5.14 15.14
CA ALA A 22 -1.72 -6.18 14.13
C ALA A 22 -0.95 -5.84 12.87
N ALA A 23 -1.05 -4.58 12.40
CA ALA A 23 -0.30 -4.12 11.23
C ALA A 23 1.22 -4.16 11.46
N ASP A 24 1.68 -3.63 12.58
CA ASP A 24 3.11 -3.65 12.93
C ASP A 24 3.65 -5.07 13.01
N SER A 25 2.92 -5.96 13.66
CA SER A 25 3.29 -7.38 13.77
C SER A 25 3.36 -8.06 12.41
N ALA A 26 2.37 -7.82 11.55
CA ALA A 26 2.34 -8.40 10.20
C ALA A 26 3.51 -7.91 9.35
N ILE A 27 3.82 -6.62 9.42
CA ILE A 27 4.94 -6.03 8.68
C ILE A 27 6.27 -6.63 9.14
N ARG A 28 6.52 -6.70 10.45
CA ARG A 28 7.75 -7.28 10.99
C ARG A 28 7.92 -8.76 10.59
N ARG A 29 6.83 -9.51 10.63
CA ARG A 29 6.84 -10.92 10.23
C ARG A 29 7.13 -11.06 8.74
N ALA A 30 6.51 -10.25 7.91
CA ALA A 30 6.71 -10.27 6.46
C ALA A 30 8.15 -9.91 6.09
N GLN A 31 8.74 -8.92 6.77
CA GLN A 31 10.14 -8.54 6.56
C GLN A 31 11.11 -9.70 6.78
N ARG A 32 10.79 -10.60 7.70
CA ARG A 32 11.64 -11.75 8.03
C ARG A 32 11.30 -13.01 7.23
N SER A 33 10.29 -12.98 6.39
CA SER A 33 9.84 -14.16 5.66
C SER A 33 9.64 -13.90 4.16
N HIS A 34 8.40 -13.72 3.73
CA HIS A 34 8.06 -13.62 2.31
C HIS A 34 8.11 -12.21 1.73
N GLY A 35 8.33 -11.22 2.58
CA GLY A 35 8.53 -9.85 2.13
C GLY A 35 7.28 -9.00 2.06
N ILE A 36 7.50 -7.75 1.69
CA ILE A 36 6.49 -6.70 1.57
C ILE A 36 6.40 -6.26 0.13
N ALA A 37 5.18 -6.07 -0.36
CA ALA A 37 4.92 -5.51 -1.67
C ALA A 37 4.11 -4.22 -1.56
N ILE A 38 4.24 -3.36 -2.57
CA ILE A 38 3.38 -2.19 -2.78
C ILE A 38 2.99 -2.15 -4.25
N SER A 39 1.88 -1.51 -4.55
CA SER A 39 1.52 -1.20 -5.94
C SER A 39 2.41 -0.08 -6.47
N ILE A 40 2.71 -0.09 -7.77
CA ILE A 40 3.39 1.04 -8.42
C ILE A 40 2.62 2.35 -8.21
N ILE A 41 1.31 2.31 -8.07
CA ILE A 41 0.52 3.52 -7.82
C ILE A 41 0.88 4.16 -6.46
N SER A 42 1.31 3.36 -5.49
CA SER A 42 1.78 3.89 -4.21
C SER A 42 3.05 4.73 -4.37
N VAL A 43 3.91 4.39 -5.33
CA VAL A 43 5.10 5.20 -5.65
C VAL A 43 4.68 6.56 -6.21
N VAL A 44 3.66 6.57 -7.08
CA VAL A 44 3.09 7.82 -7.63
C VAL A 44 2.51 8.69 -6.52
N GLU A 45 1.74 8.10 -5.62
CA GLU A 45 1.17 8.83 -4.48
C GLU A 45 2.25 9.36 -3.54
N LEU A 46 3.25 8.54 -3.24
CA LEU A 46 4.39 8.93 -2.40
C LEU A 46 5.13 10.12 -3.00
N ALA A 47 5.43 10.06 -4.30
CA ALA A 47 6.08 11.15 -5.01
C ALA A 47 5.29 12.45 -4.91
N GLY A 48 3.97 12.38 -5.06
CA GLY A 48 3.07 13.52 -4.88
C GLY A 48 3.10 14.09 -3.47
N LEU A 49 3.10 13.23 -2.46
CA LEU A 49 3.15 13.64 -1.05
C LEU A 49 4.48 14.31 -0.72
N VAL A 50 5.59 13.79 -1.20
CA VAL A 50 6.92 14.40 -1.01
C VAL A 50 6.95 15.77 -1.67
N ARG A 51 6.45 15.88 -2.90
CA ARG A 51 6.43 17.15 -3.64
C ARG A 51 5.62 18.23 -2.94
N ARG A 52 4.50 17.85 -2.31
CA ARG A 52 3.63 18.80 -1.59
C ARG A 52 4.08 19.08 -0.15
N GLY A 53 5.23 18.54 0.26
CA GLY A 53 5.74 18.73 1.62
C GLY A 53 4.99 17.97 2.71
N LYS A 54 4.17 16.97 2.32
CA LYS A 54 3.44 16.11 3.27
C LYS A 54 4.32 15.01 3.84
N VAL A 55 5.39 14.66 3.14
CA VAL A 55 6.44 13.75 3.58
C VAL A 55 7.75 14.51 3.51
N THR A 56 8.52 14.48 4.60
CA THR A 56 9.75 15.26 4.73
C THR A 56 10.86 14.71 3.81
N LEU A 57 11.49 15.62 3.06
CA LEU A 57 12.66 15.28 2.26
C LEU A 57 13.85 14.88 3.16
N ARG A 58 14.55 13.82 2.75
CA ARG A 58 15.84 13.44 3.33
C ARG A 58 16.86 13.40 2.20
N GLY A 59 17.59 14.49 2.03
CA GLY A 59 18.46 14.68 0.88
C GLY A 59 17.67 15.09 -0.35
N GLY A 60 17.93 14.48 -1.51
CA GLY A 60 17.24 14.79 -2.74
C GLY A 60 15.83 14.19 -2.81
N PHE A 61 15.04 14.67 -3.76
CA PHE A 61 13.68 14.16 -4.01
C PHE A 61 13.69 12.66 -4.34
N GLU A 62 14.50 12.27 -5.33
CA GLU A 62 14.59 10.87 -5.77
C GLU A 62 15.12 9.96 -4.66
N SER A 63 16.15 10.39 -3.93
CA SER A 63 16.73 9.59 -2.85
C SER A 63 15.75 9.37 -1.70
N THR A 64 14.88 10.35 -1.42
CA THR A 64 13.83 10.22 -0.41
C THR A 64 12.85 9.13 -0.81
N ILE A 65 12.39 9.11 -2.07
CA ILE A 65 11.47 8.08 -2.56
C ILE A 65 12.14 6.72 -2.53
N LYS A 66 13.38 6.60 -2.99
CA LYS A 66 14.13 5.34 -2.99
C LYS A 66 14.26 4.74 -1.60
N GLU A 67 14.45 5.55 -0.58
CA GLU A 67 14.54 5.10 0.81
C GLU A 67 13.28 4.37 1.26
N PHE A 68 12.09 4.84 0.84
CA PHE A 68 10.82 4.19 1.17
C PHE A 68 10.63 2.84 0.50
N ILE A 69 11.20 2.64 -0.70
CA ILE A 69 10.93 1.47 -1.53
C ILE A 69 12.09 0.48 -1.62
N GLU A 70 13.18 0.73 -0.89
CA GLU A 70 14.42 -0.03 -1.00
C GLU A 70 14.22 -1.54 -0.78
N ASP A 71 13.46 -1.90 0.23
CA ASP A 71 13.27 -3.30 0.63
C ASP A 71 11.87 -3.83 0.30
N VAL A 72 11.19 -3.24 -0.66
CA VAL A 72 9.84 -3.69 -1.03
C VAL A 72 9.78 -4.15 -2.49
N THR A 73 8.88 -5.09 -2.75
CA THR A 73 8.58 -5.52 -4.12
C THR A 73 7.53 -4.59 -4.71
N ILE A 74 7.80 -4.02 -5.88
CA ILE A 74 6.85 -3.14 -6.55
C ILE A 74 6.04 -3.97 -7.54
N LYS A 75 4.71 -3.97 -7.37
CA LYS A 75 3.77 -4.68 -8.25
C LYS A 75 3.28 -3.74 -9.34
N PRO A 76 3.47 -4.08 -10.61
CA PRO A 76 2.98 -3.26 -11.72
C PRO A 76 1.46 -3.33 -11.85
N ILE A 77 0.88 -2.36 -12.54
CA ILE A 77 -0.53 -2.39 -12.93
C ILE A 77 -0.64 -3.18 -14.23
N THR A 78 -1.11 -4.42 -14.13
CA THR A 78 -1.36 -5.27 -15.28
C THR A 78 -2.73 -4.98 -15.88
N THR A 79 -2.99 -5.48 -17.09
CA THR A 79 -4.34 -5.41 -17.69
C THR A 79 -5.37 -6.07 -16.80
N GLU A 80 -5.04 -7.22 -16.20
CA GLU A 80 -5.92 -7.91 -15.27
C GLU A 80 -6.29 -7.02 -14.08
N ILE A 81 -5.31 -6.39 -13.46
CA ILE A 81 -5.52 -5.48 -12.33
C ILE A 81 -6.38 -4.29 -12.76
N ALA A 82 -6.08 -3.70 -13.92
CA ALA A 82 -6.86 -2.57 -14.43
C ALA A 82 -8.34 -2.93 -14.62
N VAL A 83 -8.63 -4.10 -15.18
CA VAL A 83 -10.01 -4.58 -15.33
C VAL A 83 -10.66 -4.81 -13.96
N MET A 84 -9.96 -5.43 -13.03
CA MET A 84 -10.46 -5.70 -11.68
C MET A 84 -10.86 -4.45 -10.89
N THR A 85 -10.26 -3.30 -11.18
CA THR A 85 -10.64 -2.04 -10.51
C THR A 85 -12.11 -1.71 -10.72
N ALA A 86 -12.66 -2.02 -11.89
CA ALA A 86 -14.05 -1.80 -12.23
C ALA A 86 -14.99 -2.85 -11.63
N GLU A 87 -14.45 -4.00 -11.23
CA GLU A 87 -15.23 -5.11 -10.67
C GLU A 87 -15.41 -5.03 -9.15
N LEU A 88 -14.78 -4.05 -8.49
CA LEU A 88 -14.93 -3.85 -7.05
C LEU A 88 -16.38 -3.44 -6.72
N PRO A 89 -16.88 -3.77 -5.51
CA PRO A 89 -18.24 -3.42 -5.11
C PRO A 89 -18.54 -1.92 -5.24
N HIS A 90 -19.81 -1.59 -5.48
CA HIS A 90 -20.26 -0.21 -5.63
C HIS A 90 -19.94 0.67 -4.42
N GLU A 91 -19.97 0.09 -3.23
CA GLU A 91 -19.65 0.78 -1.96
C GLU A 91 -18.15 1.03 -1.75
N PHE A 92 -17.30 0.41 -2.56
CA PHE A 92 -15.85 0.61 -2.46
C PHE A 92 -15.50 2.06 -2.83
N PRO A 93 -14.49 2.67 -2.16
CA PRO A 93 -14.09 4.04 -2.46
C PRO A 93 -13.84 4.29 -3.95
N ASN A 94 -14.20 5.49 -4.42
CA ASN A 94 -14.02 5.85 -5.83
C ASN A 94 -12.60 6.29 -6.17
N ASP A 95 -11.76 6.53 -5.19
CA ASP A 95 -10.37 6.92 -5.42
C ASP A 95 -9.66 5.90 -6.31
N PRO A 96 -9.12 6.30 -7.47
CA PRO A 96 -8.46 5.36 -8.39
C PRO A 96 -7.29 4.62 -7.77
N ALA A 97 -6.50 5.28 -6.94
CA ALA A 97 -5.35 4.64 -6.29
C ALA A 97 -5.81 3.52 -5.34
N ASP A 98 -6.85 3.77 -4.53
CA ASP A 98 -7.41 2.77 -3.63
C ASP A 98 -7.91 1.55 -4.41
N ARG A 99 -8.57 1.78 -5.55
CA ARG A 99 -9.07 0.71 -6.40
C ARG A 99 -7.94 -0.11 -7.01
N ILE A 100 -6.88 0.53 -7.44
CA ILE A 100 -5.70 -0.15 -8.01
C ILE A 100 -5.01 -0.99 -6.94
N ILE A 101 -4.83 -0.45 -5.74
CA ILE A 101 -4.20 -1.19 -4.63
C ILE A 101 -5.05 -2.41 -4.27
N ALA A 102 -6.36 -2.24 -4.11
CA ALA A 102 -7.27 -3.34 -3.79
C ALA A 102 -7.28 -4.42 -4.88
N ALA A 103 -7.36 -4.00 -6.14
CA ALA A 103 -7.31 -4.92 -7.28
C ALA A 103 -5.99 -5.69 -7.33
N THR A 104 -4.88 -5.04 -7.01
CA THR A 104 -3.55 -5.69 -6.93
C THR A 104 -3.55 -6.76 -5.84
N ALA A 105 -4.06 -6.46 -4.65
CA ALA A 105 -4.16 -7.43 -3.56
C ALA A 105 -4.98 -8.64 -3.97
N ARG A 106 -6.11 -8.42 -4.62
CA ARG A 106 -7.00 -9.48 -5.08
C ARG A 106 -6.35 -10.33 -6.17
N ALA A 107 -5.78 -9.72 -7.18
CA ALA A 107 -5.15 -10.42 -8.30
C ALA A 107 -3.96 -11.27 -7.86
N GLU A 108 -3.16 -10.75 -6.94
CA GLU A 108 -1.96 -11.42 -6.43
C GLU A 108 -2.27 -12.37 -5.26
N GLY A 109 -3.50 -12.36 -4.75
CA GLY A 109 -3.87 -13.18 -3.60
C GLY A 109 -3.16 -12.79 -2.31
N LEU A 110 -2.86 -11.51 -2.14
CA LEU A 110 -2.12 -11.00 -0.98
C LEU A 110 -3.05 -10.34 0.04
N PRO A 111 -2.79 -10.53 1.34
CA PRO A 111 -3.45 -9.70 2.36
C PRO A 111 -3.04 -8.24 2.19
N LEU A 112 -4.00 -7.34 2.33
CA LEU A 112 -3.79 -5.90 2.25
C LEU A 112 -3.76 -5.29 3.66
N VAL A 113 -2.68 -4.62 4.00
CA VAL A 113 -2.56 -3.89 5.26
C VAL A 113 -3.04 -2.46 5.02
N THR A 114 -4.15 -2.09 5.64
CA THR A 114 -4.80 -0.79 5.45
C THR A 114 -5.56 -0.36 6.69
N ALA A 115 -5.50 0.94 6.99
CA ALA A 115 -6.28 1.57 8.05
C ALA A 115 -7.68 2.02 7.58
N ASP A 116 -7.91 2.01 6.27
CA ASP A 116 -9.17 2.50 5.69
C ASP A 116 -10.31 1.53 5.98
N GLN A 117 -11.30 1.98 6.76
CA GLN A 117 -12.42 1.15 7.18
C GLN A 117 -13.29 0.71 5.99
N GLN A 118 -13.46 1.56 4.98
CA GLN A 118 -14.25 1.20 3.79
C GLN A 118 -13.57 0.09 3.00
N ILE A 119 -12.25 0.11 2.93
CA ILE A 119 -11.49 -0.96 2.28
C ILE A 119 -11.58 -2.25 3.10
N GLN A 120 -11.45 -2.15 4.43
CA GLN A 120 -11.59 -3.31 5.32
C GLN A 120 -12.96 -3.97 5.22
N ASN A 121 -14.00 -3.20 4.93
CA ASN A 121 -15.37 -3.70 4.79
C ASN A 121 -15.60 -4.47 3.47
N CYS A 122 -14.67 -4.43 2.54
CA CYS A 122 -14.82 -5.12 1.26
C CYS A 122 -14.68 -6.63 1.44
N PRO A 123 -15.73 -7.43 1.12
CA PRO A 123 -15.68 -8.87 1.35
C PRO A 123 -14.75 -9.62 0.37
N LEU A 124 -14.31 -8.96 -0.69
CA LEU A 124 -13.42 -9.55 -1.70
C LEU A 124 -11.95 -9.51 -1.30
N LEU A 125 -11.62 -8.80 -0.22
CA LEU A 125 -10.25 -8.58 0.23
C LEU A 125 -10.02 -9.23 1.58
N LYS A 126 -8.80 -9.74 1.75
CA LYS A 126 -8.29 -10.11 3.06
C LYS A 126 -7.47 -8.92 3.56
N THR A 127 -7.90 -8.31 4.65
CA THR A 127 -7.24 -7.11 5.20
C THR A 127 -6.68 -7.36 6.58
N ILE A 128 -5.66 -6.58 6.92
CA ILE A 128 -5.01 -6.60 8.23
C ILE A 128 -4.98 -5.17 8.76
N TRP A 129 -5.49 -5.02 9.97
CA TRP A 129 -5.36 -3.77 10.71
C TRP A 129 -5.56 -3.93 12.21
#